data_963e11b3330a18cf9aad7429dd9000b4
#
_entry.id   963e11b3330a18cf9aad7429dd9000b4
#
_cell.length_a   1.000
_cell.length_b   1.000
_cell.length_c   1.000
_cell.angle_alpha   90.00
_cell.angle_beta   90.00
_cell.angle_gamma   90.00
#
_symmetry.space_group_name_H-M   'P 1'
#
loop_
_entity.id
_entity.type
_entity.pdbx_description
1 polymer ?
#
loop_
_entity_poly.entity_id
_entity_poly.type
_entity_poly.pdbx_seq_one_letter_code
_entity_poly.pdbx_strand_id
1 'polypeptide(L)'
;MSAVLATERKAMDDLPVSPLEYAHQKYFVQKVKVGEDFVGVPRLDAFVALCADKRVLHVGCVDWPITDLKRSLHLQLDEHCQLDGFDIHDEAFALMRPHVKGQLYSDWADVKGEYDTVLVPEVMEHVPDVQGFLKSLDAVGAQQYILTVPDAYSCFRRHFDYNSGAQTFVEVVHPDHNCWYTPFTLSNVIKKYTNWQIDGMFFFNGMSLLVVCSRPEAA
;
A
#
# COMPACT_ATOMS: atom_id res chain seq x y z
N MET A 1 -9.89 12.22 30.66
CA MET A 1 -9.17 11.51 29.54
C MET A 1 -8.55 12.46 28.50
N SER A 2 -9.11 13.64 28.23
CA SER A 2 -8.58 14.58 27.22
C SER A 2 -7.24 15.25 27.61
N ALA A 3 -7.01 15.55 28.89
CA ALA A 3 -5.82 16.26 29.36
C ALA A 3 -4.53 15.40 29.35
N VAL A 4 -4.64 14.09 29.57
CA VAL A 4 -3.50 13.15 29.56
C VAL A 4 -2.96 12.98 28.14
N LEU A 5 -3.85 12.87 27.14
CA LEU A 5 -3.45 12.75 25.75
C LEU A 5 -2.80 14.03 25.17
N ALA A 6 -3.21 15.20 25.68
CA ALA A 6 -2.59 16.46 25.29
C ALA A 6 -1.18 16.63 25.88
N THR A 7 -0.94 16.11 27.08
CA THR A 7 0.37 16.16 27.75
C THR A 7 1.36 15.20 27.08
N GLU A 8 0.91 14.01 26.67
CA GLU A 8 1.76 13.04 25.96
C GLU A 8 2.11 13.50 24.53
N ARG A 9 1.20 14.17 23.83
CA ARG A 9 1.52 14.80 22.54
C ARG A 9 2.57 15.90 22.68
N LYS A 10 2.46 16.75 23.70
CA LYS A 10 3.43 17.81 23.92
C LYS A 10 4.83 17.28 24.27
N ALA A 11 4.92 16.16 24.99
CA ALA A 11 6.19 15.51 25.28
C ALA A 11 6.86 14.87 24.05
N MET A 12 6.09 14.49 23.02
CA MET A 12 6.65 14.00 21.75
C MET A 12 7.12 15.13 20.82
N ASP A 13 6.49 16.30 20.88
CA ASP A 13 6.90 17.47 20.09
C ASP A 13 8.20 18.11 20.62
N ASP A 14 8.52 17.90 21.91
CA ASP A 14 9.72 18.40 22.59
C ASP A 14 10.92 17.44 22.49
N LEU A 15 10.80 16.30 21.82
CA LEU A 15 11.95 15.44 21.59
C LEU A 15 12.98 16.13 20.68
N PRO A 16 14.25 16.15 21.07
CA PRO A 16 15.30 16.75 20.24
C PRO A 16 15.34 16.06 18.89
N VAL A 17 15.26 16.82 17.82
CA VAL A 17 14.99 16.34 16.46
C VAL A 17 16.26 16.28 15.63
N SER A 18 17.41 16.57 16.24
CA SER A 18 18.69 16.50 15.53
C SER A 18 19.20 15.05 15.46
N PRO A 19 19.45 14.52 14.26
CA PRO A 19 20.09 13.21 14.14
C PRO A 19 21.44 13.12 14.87
N LEU A 20 22.13 14.26 15.02
CA LEU A 20 23.43 14.33 15.69
C LEU A 20 23.32 14.10 17.20
N GLU A 21 22.21 14.46 17.82
CA GLU A 21 22.00 14.25 19.27
C GLU A 21 21.81 12.76 19.61
N TYR A 22 21.41 11.94 18.64
CA TYR A 22 21.23 10.49 18.80
C TYR A 22 22.36 9.65 18.22
N ALA A 23 23.24 10.24 17.41
CA ALA A 23 24.32 9.49 16.75
C ALA A 23 25.22 8.75 17.75
N HIS A 24 25.54 9.37 18.89
CA HIS A 24 26.33 8.76 19.96
C HIS A 24 25.58 7.68 20.76
N GLN A 25 24.22 7.67 20.68
CA GLN A 25 23.36 6.64 21.27
C GLN A 25 23.04 5.49 20.31
N LYS A 26 23.57 5.51 19.08
CA LYS A 26 23.32 4.54 17.99
C LYS A 26 21.87 4.53 17.48
N TYR A 27 21.14 5.61 17.67
CA TYR A 27 19.79 5.80 17.14
C TYR A 27 19.76 6.95 16.13
N PHE A 28 18.85 6.86 15.19
CA PHE A 28 18.64 7.89 14.16
C PHE A 28 17.19 8.36 14.19
N VAL A 29 16.99 9.66 14.07
CA VAL A 29 15.67 10.25 13.92
C VAL A 29 15.29 10.23 12.45
N GLN A 30 14.18 9.56 12.12
CA GLN A 30 13.59 9.59 10.79
C GLN A 30 12.36 10.49 10.80
N LYS A 31 12.20 11.26 9.71
CA LYS A 31 11.01 12.07 9.47
C LYS A 31 10.44 11.68 8.12
N VAL A 32 9.16 11.32 8.08
CA VAL A 32 8.42 11.04 6.86
C VAL A 32 7.21 11.97 6.85
N LYS A 33 7.05 12.73 5.77
CA LYS A 33 5.88 13.57 5.57
C LYS A 33 4.74 12.68 5.06
N VAL A 34 3.59 12.75 5.73
CA VAL A 34 2.35 12.08 5.30
C VAL A 34 1.30 13.18 5.10
N GLY A 35 0.78 13.27 3.87
CA GLY A 35 -0.26 14.24 3.51
C GLY A 35 -1.67 13.76 3.89
N GLU A 36 -2.62 14.67 3.82
CA GLU A 36 -4.03 14.42 4.14
C GLU A 36 -4.94 14.55 2.91
N ASP A 37 -4.38 14.66 1.71
CA ASP A 37 -5.09 14.96 0.46
C ASP A 37 -6.15 13.90 0.11
N PHE A 38 -5.99 12.67 0.60
CA PHE A 38 -6.94 11.57 0.39
C PHE A 38 -7.80 11.23 1.62
N VAL A 39 -7.72 12.03 2.69
CA VAL A 39 -8.58 11.84 3.86
C VAL A 39 -10.04 12.15 3.51
N GLY A 40 -10.92 11.17 3.71
CA GLY A 40 -12.34 11.29 3.38
C GLY A 40 -12.68 11.13 1.89
N VAL A 41 -11.69 10.93 1.02
CA VAL A 41 -11.93 10.61 -0.38
C VAL A 41 -12.31 9.12 -0.49
N PRO A 42 -13.44 8.75 -1.16
CA PRO A 42 -13.77 7.36 -1.40
C PRO A 42 -12.65 6.61 -2.13
N ARG A 43 -12.44 5.34 -1.78
CA ARG A 43 -11.36 4.51 -2.32
C ARG A 43 -11.33 4.48 -3.85
N LEU A 44 -12.48 4.27 -4.46
CA LEU A 44 -12.59 4.24 -5.93
C LEU A 44 -12.24 5.59 -6.55
N ASP A 45 -12.77 6.68 -6.00
CA ASP A 45 -12.55 8.03 -6.55
C ASP A 45 -11.07 8.42 -6.49
N ALA A 46 -10.37 8.04 -5.42
CA ALA A 46 -8.94 8.27 -5.30
C ALA A 46 -8.14 7.52 -6.39
N PHE A 47 -8.46 6.24 -6.62
CA PHE A 47 -7.78 5.48 -7.67
C PHE A 47 -8.16 5.93 -9.07
N VAL A 48 -9.42 6.31 -9.29
CA VAL A 48 -9.83 6.92 -10.58
C VAL A 48 -9.05 8.19 -10.83
N ALA A 49 -8.92 9.09 -9.84
CA ALA A 49 -8.15 10.33 -10.01
C ALA A 49 -6.66 10.07 -10.35
N LEU A 50 -6.08 8.97 -9.86
CA LEU A 50 -4.68 8.62 -10.09
C LEU A 50 -4.45 7.81 -11.38
N CYS A 51 -5.48 7.09 -11.87
CA CYS A 51 -5.35 6.09 -12.96
C CYS A 51 -6.15 6.44 -14.22
N ALA A 52 -7.06 7.43 -14.20
CA ALA A 52 -7.89 7.77 -15.34
C ALA A 52 -7.07 8.05 -16.61
N ASP A 53 -7.56 7.58 -17.74
CA ASP A 53 -6.96 7.74 -19.08
C ASP A 53 -5.55 7.12 -19.23
N LYS A 54 -5.10 6.29 -18.27
CA LYS A 54 -3.81 5.61 -18.28
C LYS A 54 -3.96 4.14 -18.64
N ARG A 55 -2.85 3.53 -19.08
CA ARG A 55 -2.70 2.08 -19.12
C ARG A 55 -2.16 1.59 -17.79
N VAL A 56 -2.95 0.80 -17.08
CA VAL A 56 -2.71 0.41 -15.69
C VAL A 56 -2.59 -1.10 -15.55
N LEU A 57 -1.58 -1.56 -14.81
CA LEU A 57 -1.52 -2.92 -14.29
C LEU A 57 -1.99 -2.92 -12.84
N HIS A 58 -3.13 -3.54 -12.56
CA HIS A 58 -3.67 -3.71 -11.22
C HIS A 58 -3.19 -5.05 -10.63
N VAL A 59 -2.30 -4.99 -9.65
CA VAL A 59 -1.74 -6.14 -8.94
C VAL A 59 -2.56 -6.41 -7.69
N GLY A 60 -2.94 -7.66 -7.45
CA GLY A 60 -3.96 -8.02 -6.46
C GLY A 60 -5.37 -7.72 -6.99
N CYS A 61 -5.62 -8.06 -8.27
CA CYS A 61 -6.86 -7.71 -8.95
C CYS A 61 -8.06 -8.56 -8.54
N VAL A 62 -7.84 -9.63 -7.77
CA VAL A 62 -8.86 -10.55 -7.30
C VAL A 62 -9.10 -10.33 -5.80
N ASP A 63 -10.35 -10.07 -5.43
CA ASP A 63 -10.79 -10.06 -4.03
C ASP A 63 -11.10 -11.51 -3.61
N TRP A 64 -10.10 -12.26 -3.18
CA TRP A 64 -10.27 -13.67 -2.84
C TRP A 64 -10.73 -13.89 -1.38
N PRO A 65 -11.73 -14.75 -1.15
CA PRO A 65 -12.62 -15.37 -2.13
C PRO A 65 -13.65 -14.37 -2.66
N ILE A 66 -13.79 -14.25 -3.99
CA ILE A 66 -14.74 -13.31 -4.59
C ILE A 66 -16.16 -13.71 -4.22
N THR A 67 -16.83 -12.85 -3.49
CA THR A 67 -18.24 -13.04 -3.08
C THR A 67 -19.21 -12.15 -3.86
N ASP A 68 -18.73 -11.02 -4.35
CA ASP A 68 -19.57 -10.04 -5.08
C ASP A 68 -18.74 -9.26 -6.12
N LEU A 69 -18.91 -9.61 -7.40
CA LEU A 69 -18.24 -8.95 -8.52
C LEU A 69 -18.54 -7.45 -8.62
N LYS A 70 -19.72 -6.99 -8.17
CA LYS A 70 -20.09 -5.57 -8.21
C LYS A 70 -19.24 -4.72 -7.27
N ARG A 71 -18.60 -5.33 -6.27
CA ARG A 71 -17.73 -4.66 -5.31
C ARG A 71 -16.26 -4.78 -5.67
N SER A 72 -15.91 -5.57 -6.70
CA SER A 72 -14.54 -5.71 -7.18
C SER A 72 -13.98 -4.36 -7.61
N LEU A 73 -12.88 -3.96 -7.00
CA LEU A 73 -12.17 -2.74 -7.37
C LEU A 73 -11.69 -2.80 -8.83
N HIS A 74 -11.21 -3.96 -9.28
CA HIS A 74 -10.74 -4.15 -10.64
C HIS A 74 -11.85 -3.86 -11.65
N LEU A 75 -13.05 -4.44 -11.47
CA LEU A 75 -14.16 -4.24 -12.39
C LEU A 75 -14.67 -2.80 -12.39
N GLN A 76 -14.65 -2.13 -11.24
CA GLN A 76 -15.05 -0.72 -11.16
C GLN A 76 -14.03 0.21 -11.85
N LEU A 77 -12.72 -0.07 -11.71
CA LEU A 77 -11.66 0.70 -12.36
C LEU A 77 -11.58 0.49 -13.87
N ASP A 78 -11.96 -0.69 -14.37
CA ASP A 78 -11.96 -1.04 -15.80
C ASP A 78 -12.88 -0.17 -16.66
N GLU A 79 -13.76 0.62 -16.03
CA GLU A 79 -14.58 1.62 -16.69
C GLU A 79 -13.86 2.97 -16.91
N HIS A 80 -12.74 3.20 -16.22
CA HIS A 80 -12.09 4.51 -16.14
C HIS A 80 -10.68 4.55 -16.75
N CYS A 81 -10.05 3.40 -17.01
CA CYS A 81 -8.69 3.31 -17.56
C CYS A 81 -8.52 2.03 -18.41
N GLN A 82 -7.42 1.93 -19.14
CA GLN A 82 -7.05 0.68 -19.82
C GLN A 82 -6.40 -0.24 -18.78
N LEU A 83 -7.12 -1.27 -18.33
CA LEU A 83 -6.77 -2.02 -17.14
C LEU A 83 -6.46 -3.48 -17.46
N ASP A 84 -5.22 -3.90 -17.20
CA ASP A 84 -4.85 -5.31 -17.08
C ASP A 84 -4.72 -5.70 -15.60
N GLY A 85 -4.97 -6.97 -15.27
CA GLY A 85 -4.90 -7.48 -13.91
C GLY A 85 -3.78 -8.50 -13.72
N PHE A 86 -3.18 -8.50 -12.53
CA PHE A 86 -2.27 -9.56 -12.08
C PHE A 86 -2.72 -10.06 -10.71
N ASP A 87 -2.81 -11.39 -10.55
CA ASP A 87 -3.09 -12.02 -9.27
C ASP A 87 -2.56 -13.46 -9.25
N ILE A 88 -2.16 -13.94 -8.07
CA ILE A 88 -1.75 -15.33 -7.87
C ILE A 88 -2.94 -16.30 -7.80
N HIS A 89 -4.15 -15.79 -7.56
CA HIS A 89 -5.40 -16.56 -7.48
C HIS A 89 -6.07 -16.70 -8.86
N ASP A 90 -5.41 -17.39 -9.79
CA ASP A 90 -5.87 -17.55 -11.17
C ASP A 90 -7.15 -18.40 -11.30
N GLU A 91 -7.47 -19.19 -10.27
CA GLU A 91 -8.73 -19.92 -10.17
C GLU A 91 -9.97 -19.02 -10.24
N ALA A 92 -9.85 -17.76 -9.81
CA ALA A 92 -10.94 -16.78 -9.87
C ALA A 92 -11.06 -16.11 -11.25
N PHE A 93 -10.08 -16.23 -12.13
CA PHE A 93 -10.09 -15.56 -13.44
C PHE A 93 -11.24 -16.01 -14.33
N ALA A 94 -11.65 -17.27 -14.26
CA ALA A 94 -12.80 -17.77 -15.01
C ALA A 94 -14.08 -17.00 -14.70
N LEU A 95 -14.23 -16.55 -13.42
CA LEU A 95 -15.38 -15.75 -12.98
C LEU A 95 -15.27 -14.30 -13.44
N MET A 96 -14.05 -13.72 -13.49
CA MET A 96 -13.83 -12.34 -13.85
C MET A 96 -13.81 -12.10 -15.36
N ARG A 97 -13.26 -13.03 -16.17
CA ARG A 97 -13.06 -12.86 -17.61
C ARG A 97 -14.26 -12.35 -18.40
N PRO A 98 -15.54 -12.74 -18.13
CA PRO A 98 -16.69 -12.20 -18.85
C PRO A 98 -16.94 -10.70 -18.62
N HIS A 99 -16.29 -10.11 -17.59
CA HIS A 99 -16.57 -8.76 -17.12
C HIS A 99 -15.41 -7.79 -17.31
N VAL A 100 -14.20 -8.27 -17.65
CA VAL A 100 -13.01 -7.43 -17.84
C VAL A 100 -12.74 -7.20 -19.33
N LYS A 101 -12.22 -6.03 -19.68
CA LYS A 101 -11.81 -5.66 -21.04
C LYS A 101 -10.35 -6.03 -21.31
N GLY A 102 -9.50 -5.98 -20.28
CA GLY A 102 -8.08 -6.24 -20.36
C GLY A 102 -7.68 -7.70 -20.14
N GLN A 103 -6.38 -7.92 -20.00
CA GLN A 103 -5.79 -9.24 -19.74
C GLN A 103 -5.71 -9.50 -18.23
N LEU A 104 -5.78 -10.78 -17.86
CA LEU A 104 -5.52 -11.25 -16.51
C LEU A 104 -4.33 -12.19 -16.54
N TYR A 105 -3.32 -11.89 -15.72
CA TYR A 105 -2.04 -12.62 -15.63
C TYR A 105 -1.86 -13.20 -14.22
N SER A 106 -1.28 -14.40 -14.14
CA SER A 106 -0.87 -15.04 -12.88
C SER A 106 0.64 -15.32 -12.81
N ASP A 107 1.35 -15.14 -13.92
CA ASP A 107 2.80 -15.22 -13.98
C ASP A 107 3.38 -13.88 -14.47
N TRP A 108 4.40 -13.36 -13.77
CA TRP A 108 5.10 -12.14 -14.15
C TRP A 108 5.75 -12.22 -15.53
N ALA A 109 6.16 -13.43 -15.96
CA ALA A 109 6.74 -13.65 -17.28
C ALA A 109 5.75 -13.42 -18.43
N ASP A 110 4.47 -13.50 -18.15
CA ASP A 110 3.39 -13.29 -19.12
C ASP A 110 2.94 -11.83 -19.21
N VAL A 111 3.27 -11.00 -18.21
CA VAL A 111 2.93 -9.58 -18.21
C VAL A 111 3.65 -8.89 -19.36
N LYS A 112 2.89 -8.37 -20.32
CA LYS A 112 3.40 -7.75 -21.55
C LYS A 112 2.77 -6.41 -21.82
N GLY A 113 3.58 -5.53 -22.38
CA GLY A 113 3.17 -4.20 -22.78
C GLY A 113 3.80 -3.13 -21.91
N GLU A 114 3.58 -1.89 -22.30
CA GLU A 114 4.03 -0.71 -21.57
C GLU A 114 2.87 -0.21 -20.71
N TYR A 115 3.14 0.05 -19.45
CA TYR A 115 2.17 0.57 -18.50
C TYR A 115 2.59 1.97 -18.03
N ASP A 116 1.64 2.87 -17.95
CA ASP A 116 1.86 4.19 -17.34
C ASP A 116 1.94 4.05 -15.82
N THR A 117 1.10 3.18 -15.26
CA THR A 117 0.95 3.02 -13.81
C THR A 117 0.83 1.54 -13.43
N VAL A 118 1.51 1.16 -12.34
CA VAL A 118 1.25 -0.07 -11.60
C VAL A 118 0.52 0.30 -10.31
N LEU A 119 -0.67 -0.27 -10.11
CA LEU A 119 -1.51 -0.09 -8.93
C LEU A 119 -1.47 -1.34 -8.07
N VAL A 120 -1.10 -1.20 -6.79
CA VAL A 120 -0.89 -2.30 -5.84
C VAL A 120 -1.66 -2.01 -4.53
N PRO A 121 -2.98 -2.20 -4.51
CA PRO A 121 -3.80 -1.84 -3.35
C PRO A 121 -3.91 -2.98 -2.34
N GLU A 122 -3.39 -2.81 -1.12
CA GLU A 122 -3.51 -3.78 -0.01
C GLU A 122 -2.98 -5.17 -0.41
N VAL A 123 -1.74 -5.24 -0.89
CA VAL A 123 -1.09 -6.50 -1.32
C VAL A 123 0.21 -6.76 -0.55
N MET A 124 1.02 -5.72 -0.30
CA MET A 124 2.37 -5.91 0.24
C MET A 124 2.41 -6.54 1.63
N GLU A 125 1.38 -6.36 2.43
CA GLU A 125 1.22 -6.97 3.75
C GLU A 125 1.04 -8.49 3.69
N HIS A 126 0.61 -9.02 2.54
CA HIS A 126 0.44 -10.45 2.29
C HIS A 126 1.69 -11.11 1.70
N VAL A 127 2.67 -10.32 1.25
CA VAL A 127 3.82 -10.82 0.50
C VAL A 127 4.95 -11.24 1.45
N PRO A 128 5.34 -12.53 1.48
CA PRO A 128 6.43 -13.00 2.34
C PRO A 128 7.82 -12.56 1.83
N ASP A 129 8.04 -12.51 0.52
CA ASP A 129 9.28 -12.01 -0.11
C ASP A 129 9.03 -10.62 -0.74
N VAL A 130 9.03 -9.61 0.10
CA VAL A 130 8.82 -8.21 -0.31
C VAL A 130 9.90 -7.73 -1.29
N GLN A 131 11.15 -8.19 -1.13
CA GLN A 131 12.23 -7.82 -2.06
C GLN A 131 11.99 -8.38 -3.47
N GLY A 132 11.67 -9.65 -3.58
CA GLY A 132 11.35 -10.30 -4.85
C GLY A 132 10.14 -9.66 -5.52
N PHE A 133 9.10 -9.39 -4.74
CA PHE A 133 7.88 -8.74 -5.22
C PHE A 133 8.16 -7.34 -5.79
N LEU A 134 8.88 -6.48 -5.06
CA LEU A 134 9.22 -5.14 -5.54
C LEU A 134 10.11 -5.17 -6.80
N LYS A 135 11.00 -6.15 -6.92
CA LYS A 135 11.77 -6.36 -8.15
C LYS A 135 10.89 -6.76 -9.33
N SER A 136 9.88 -7.60 -9.11
CA SER A 136 8.92 -7.97 -10.17
C SER A 136 8.11 -6.77 -10.61
N LEU A 137 7.64 -5.93 -9.68
CA LEU A 137 6.98 -4.67 -10.01
C LEU A 137 7.88 -3.74 -10.81
N ASP A 138 9.14 -3.56 -10.39
CA ASP A 138 10.10 -2.70 -11.09
C ASP A 138 10.41 -3.19 -12.52
N ALA A 139 10.42 -4.51 -12.73
CA ALA A 139 10.62 -5.12 -14.03
C ALA A 139 9.49 -4.82 -15.05
N VAL A 140 8.28 -4.48 -14.59
CA VAL A 140 7.17 -4.01 -15.44
C VAL A 140 7.56 -2.72 -16.16
N GLY A 141 8.38 -1.86 -15.55
CA GLY A 141 8.94 -0.68 -16.19
C GLY A 141 7.97 0.50 -16.29
N ALA A 142 6.91 0.54 -15.49
CA ALA A 142 5.97 1.65 -15.48
C ALA A 142 6.60 2.97 -15.01
N GLN A 143 6.01 4.08 -15.40
CA GLN A 143 6.47 5.40 -14.98
C GLN A 143 6.03 5.73 -13.54
N GLN A 144 4.89 5.21 -13.10
CA GLN A 144 4.31 5.46 -11.78
C GLN A 144 3.95 4.15 -11.09
N TYR A 145 4.15 4.13 -9.77
CA TYR A 145 3.74 3.04 -8.88
C TYR A 145 2.90 3.62 -7.75
N ILE A 146 1.70 3.07 -7.57
CA ILE A 146 0.77 3.47 -6.51
C ILE A 146 0.55 2.25 -5.63
N LEU A 147 0.95 2.35 -4.36
CA LEU A 147 0.80 1.25 -3.41
C LEU A 147 -0.06 1.72 -2.24
N THR A 148 -0.94 0.84 -1.74
CA THR A 148 -1.56 1.04 -0.43
C THR A 148 -1.29 -0.15 0.47
N VAL A 149 -1.17 0.12 1.77
CA VAL A 149 -0.98 -0.88 2.83
C VAL A 149 -1.69 -0.43 4.10
N PRO A 150 -2.16 -1.33 4.96
CA PRO A 150 -2.66 -0.97 6.29
C PRO A 150 -1.58 -0.27 7.11
N ASP A 151 -1.94 0.88 7.71
CA ASP A 151 -1.07 1.63 8.61
C ASP A 151 -1.21 1.13 10.04
N ALA A 152 -0.15 0.59 10.60
CA ALA A 152 -0.14 0.09 11.98
C ALA A 152 -0.57 1.14 13.00
N TYR A 153 -0.22 2.42 12.80
CA TYR A 153 -0.60 3.49 13.73
C TYR A 153 -2.08 3.84 13.65
N SER A 154 -2.65 3.91 12.44
CA SER A 154 -4.08 4.17 12.24
C SER A 154 -4.94 3.00 12.71
N CYS A 155 -4.44 1.77 12.55
CA CYS A 155 -5.13 0.55 12.94
C CYS A 155 -5.01 0.22 14.43
N PHE A 156 -4.02 0.76 15.13
CA PHE A 156 -3.68 0.37 16.51
C PHE A 156 -4.88 0.25 17.45
N ARG A 157 -5.80 1.19 17.45
CA ARG A 157 -6.96 1.18 18.36
C ARG A 157 -8.11 0.27 17.94
N ARG A 158 -8.10 -0.25 16.73
CA ARG A 158 -9.20 -1.03 16.14
C ARG A 158 -8.85 -2.49 15.97
N HIS A 159 -7.58 -2.78 15.78
CA HIS A 159 -7.10 -4.10 15.38
C HIS A 159 -6.26 -4.80 16.45
N PHE A 160 -5.81 -4.08 17.49
CA PHE A 160 -4.91 -4.62 18.51
C PHE A 160 -5.49 -4.44 19.91
N ASP A 161 -5.37 -5.47 20.73
CA ASP A 161 -5.65 -5.43 22.16
C ASP A 161 -4.69 -6.34 22.93
N TYR A 162 -4.46 -6.04 24.20
CA TYR A 162 -3.69 -6.89 25.10
C TYR A 162 -4.44 -7.13 26.38
N ASN A 163 -4.90 -8.35 26.58
CA ASN A 163 -5.54 -8.80 27.81
C ASN A 163 -4.48 -9.25 28.81
N SER A 164 -4.12 -8.39 29.77
CA SER A 164 -3.09 -8.66 30.76
C SER A 164 -3.47 -9.80 31.71
N GLY A 165 -4.75 -9.97 32.04
CA GLY A 165 -5.24 -11.04 32.90
C GLY A 165 -5.09 -12.42 32.28
N ALA A 166 -5.30 -12.54 30.97
CA ALA A 166 -5.10 -13.77 30.22
C ALA A 166 -3.69 -13.87 29.61
N GLN A 167 -2.86 -12.87 29.74
CA GLN A 167 -1.54 -12.75 29.09
C GLN A 167 -1.62 -13.01 27.57
N THR A 168 -2.68 -12.52 26.93
CA THR A 168 -2.99 -12.79 25.54
C THR A 168 -3.00 -11.49 24.76
N PHE A 169 -2.24 -11.42 23.68
CA PHE A 169 -2.32 -10.39 22.66
C PHE A 169 -3.38 -10.80 21.63
N VAL A 170 -4.26 -9.86 21.29
CA VAL A 170 -5.34 -10.07 20.31
C VAL A 170 -5.09 -9.15 19.12
N GLU A 171 -5.14 -9.75 17.94
CA GLU A 171 -5.04 -9.04 16.68
C GLU A 171 -6.22 -9.41 15.79
N VAL A 172 -6.90 -8.40 15.23
CA VAL A 172 -7.99 -8.59 14.26
C VAL A 172 -7.48 -8.22 12.89
N VAL A 173 -7.10 -9.23 12.12
CA VAL A 173 -6.42 -9.08 10.84
C VAL A 173 -6.78 -10.22 9.90
N HIS A 174 -6.61 -10.05 8.59
CA HIS A 174 -6.72 -11.15 7.64
C HIS A 174 -5.63 -12.20 7.93
N PRO A 175 -5.92 -13.50 7.89
CA PRO A 175 -4.97 -14.54 8.29
C PRO A 175 -3.69 -14.60 7.46
N ASP A 176 -3.70 -14.06 6.24
CA ASP A 176 -2.55 -14.05 5.34
C ASP A 176 -1.64 -12.82 5.50
N HIS A 177 -1.92 -11.92 6.46
CA HIS A 177 -1.02 -10.81 6.73
C HIS A 177 0.30 -11.34 7.31
N ASN A 178 1.40 -10.96 6.68
CA ASN A 178 2.76 -11.29 7.13
C ASN A 178 3.40 -10.16 7.94
N CYS A 179 2.94 -8.93 7.76
CA CYS A 179 3.52 -7.77 8.43
C CYS A 179 2.54 -6.58 8.49
N TRP A 180 2.90 -5.63 9.34
CA TRP A 180 2.29 -4.31 9.40
C TRP A 180 3.27 -3.24 8.95
N TYR A 181 2.78 -2.26 8.21
CA TYR A 181 3.58 -1.12 7.79
C TYR A 181 3.31 0.10 8.66
N THR A 182 4.34 0.93 8.79
CA THR A 182 4.27 2.31 9.27
C THR A 182 4.79 3.22 8.16
N PRO A 183 4.58 4.54 8.21
CA PRO A 183 5.18 5.47 7.24
C PRO A 183 6.69 5.26 7.08
N PHE A 184 7.39 4.95 8.18
CA PHE A 184 8.84 4.72 8.17
C PHE A 184 9.21 3.40 7.51
N THR A 185 8.58 2.29 7.91
CA THR A 185 8.93 0.97 7.37
C THR A 185 8.57 0.85 5.90
N LEU A 186 7.43 1.40 5.46
CA LEU A 186 7.05 1.46 4.05
C LEU A 186 8.06 2.25 3.23
N SER A 187 8.41 3.47 3.67
CA SER A 187 9.42 4.29 3.01
C SER A 187 10.78 3.60 2.93
N ASN A 188 11.21 2.94 4.02
CA ASN A 188 12.49 2.26 4.07
C ASN A 188 12.55 1.04 3.13
N VAL A 189 11.47 0.26 3.05
CA VAL A 189 11.37 -0.92 2.18
C VAL A 189 11.43 -0.49 0.71
N ILE A 190 10.66 0.52 0.32
CA ILE A 190 10.68 1.05 -1.05
C ILE A 190 12.11 1.52 -1.41
N LYS A 191 12.71 2.39 -0.61
CA LYS A 191 14.06 2.93 -0.84
C LYS A 191 15.16 1.87 -0.86
N LYS A 192 14.98 0.78 -0.12
CA LYS A 192 15.98 -0.28 -0.01
C LYS A 192 15.98 -1.22 -1.20
N TYR A 193 14.80 -1.49 -1.77
CA TYR A 193 14.63 -2.54 -2.76
C TYR A 193 14.32 -2.04 -4.16
N THR A 194 14.07 -0.73 -4.31
CA THR A 194 13.85 -0.08 -5.61
C THR A 194 14.69 1.18 -5.75
N ASN A 195 14.76 1.70 -6.97
CA ASN A 195 15.32 3.02 -7.25
C ASN A 195 14.22 4.08 -7.39
N TRP A 196 12.98 3.78 -7.00
CA TRP A 196 11.87 4.71 -7.15
C TRP A 196 12.00 5.93 -6.26
N GLN A 197 11.57 7.05 -6.76
CA GLN A 197 11.38 8.26 -5.98
C GLN A 197 9.99 8.23 -5.35
N ILE A 198 9.90 8.46 -4.04
CA ILE A 198 8.61 8.64 -3.35
C ILE A 198 8.19 10.10 -3.58
N ASP A 199 7.17 10.31 -4.41
CA ASP A 199 6.61 11.63 -4.72
C ASP A 199 5.66 12.12 -3.64
N GLY A 200 4.92 11.21 -3.01
CA GLY A 200 4.04 11.50 -1.90
C GLY A 200 3.63 10.26 -1.12
N MET A 201 3.35 10.47 0.16
CA MET A 201 2.73 9.48 1.03
C MET A 201 1.56 10.14 1.73
N PHE A 202 0.43 9.46 1.85
CA PHE A 202 -0.83 10.03 2.30
C PHE A 202 -1.57 9.07 3.24
N PHE A 203 -2.30 9.63 4.20
CA PHE A 203 -3.33 8.86 4.91
C PHE A 203 -4.48 8.56 3.96
N PHE A 204 -4.94 7.31 3.99
CA PHE A 204 -5.91 6.81 3.03
C PHE A 204 -6.95 5.93 3.70
N ASN A 205 -8.22 6.09 3.28
CA ASN A 205 -9.35 5.24 3.69
C ASN A 205 -9.51 5.04 5.20
N GLY A 206 -8.95 5.95 6.02
CA GLY A 206 -9.04 5.95 7.48
C GLY A 206 -8.25 4.87 8.20
N MET A 207 -7.51 4.02 7.47
CA MET A 207 -6.74 2.91 8.05
C MET A 207 -5.49 2.53 7.26
N SER A 208 -5.29 3.08 6.07
CA SER A 208 -4.19 2.73 5.20
C SER A 208 -3.27 3.92 4.91
N LEU A 209 -2.07 3.63 4.42
CA LEU A 209 -1.19 4.57 3.74
C LEU A 209 -1.35 4.38 2.24
N LEU A 210 -1.37 5.47 1.50
CA LEU A 210 -1.23 5.50 0.05
C LEU A 210 0.12 6.15 -0.27
N VAL A 211 0.95 5.49 -1.06
CA VAL A 211 2.21 6.04 -1.55
C VAL A 211 2.20 6.09 -3.08
N VAL A 212 2.64 7.22 -3.61
CA VAL A 212 2.85 7.42 -5.04
C VAL A 212 4.35 7.53 -5.26
N CYS A 213 4.86 6.71 -6.17
CA CYS A 213 6.25 6.71 -6.56
C CYS A 213 6.38 6.90 -8.07
N SER A 214 7.46 7.53 -8.49
CA SER A 214 7.88 7.61 -9.90
C SER A 214 9.17 6.83 -10.12
N ARG A 215 9.34 6.36 -11.34
CA ARG A 215 10.61 5.82 -11.81
C ARG A 215 11.51 6.99 -12.19
N PRO A 216 12.79 7.03 -11.74
CA PRO A 216 13.73 8.05 -12.20
C PRO A 216 13.88 7.98 -13.73
N GLU A 217 13.94 9.13 -14.38
CA GLU A 217 14.30 9.17 -15.80
C GLU A 217 15.68 8.51 -16.00
N ALA A 218 15.80 7.74 -17.06
CA ALA A 218 17.10 7.17 -17.43
C ALA A 218 18.05 8.29 -17.75
N ALA A 219 19.18 8.37 -17.02
CA ALA A 219 20.20 9.37 -17.21
C ALA A 219 20.94 9.20 -18.54
#